data_d88251ea5864b96d4efe904f745160a1
#
_entry.id   d88251ea5864b96d4efe904f745160a1
#
_cell.length_a   1.000
_cell.length_b   1.000
_cell.length_c   1.000
_cell.angle_alpha   90.00
_cell.angle_beta   90.00
_cell.angle_gamma   90.00
#
_symmetry.space_group_name_H-M   'P 1'
#
loop_
_entity.id
_entity.type
_entity.pdbx_description
1 polymer ?
#
loop_
_entity_poly.entity_id
_entity_poly.type
_entity_poly.pdbx_seq_one_letter_code
_entity_poly.pdbx_strand_id
1 'polypeptide(L)'
;MSNKIIFQFDDNLEYQKKAVKSVVELFRGLPKEVGSIYAEKTIKTRITEKDPVRNIDIVKGNKLLQNLKKVQLRNGLFTDEISYRNHERDFTVEMETGTGKTYVYLRTILELHKEYGFKKFMIVVPSVAIRKGVEKSIEQLRDHFKRLYNVDLSKYSFIYDSNNLGKVNNFVEDNNLSICVMNIQAFNKDSNKIRKDDEYAKNLWRDIKFVRPIVFIDEPQKIEGTKKKKSQSLKAIEELEPLFTLRYSATHKNLYNQVYKLDSYEAYKKNLVKKIRVKTINSVISKDFPYIRYTYFTKDCKARIEMFSQVQGESIRFKSFNVENGVSLYELSGGLPQYKDMFIAEQPHKEKSLKIATNYGDFELALGESNKKLENKDIIRI
;
A
#
# COMPACT_ATOMS: atom_id res chain seq x y z
N MET A 1 -32.62 9.45 21.04
CA MET A 1 -31.25 9.39 21.51
C MET A 1 -30.47 8.53 20.52
N SER A 2 -29.55 9.09 19.78
CA SER A 2 -28.70 8.34 18.82
C SER A 2 -27.76 7.44 19.62
N ASN A 3 -27.89 6.12 19.48
CA ASN A 3 -26.94 5.16 20.04
C ASN A 3 -25.57 5.38 19.41
N LYS A 4 -24.72 6.15 20.07
CA LYS A 4 -23.36 6.39 19.62
C LYS A 4 -22.56 5.09 19.83
N ILE A 5 -22.16 4.44 18.76
CA ILE A 5 -21.27 3.28 18.84
C ILE A 5 -19.94 3.74 19.41
N ILE A 6 -19.56 3.24 20.56
CA ILE A 6 -18.29 3.52 21.20
C ILE A 6 -17.33 2.38 20.81
N PHE A 7 -16.27 2.72 20.08
CA PHE A 7 -15.20 1.77 19.78
C PHE A 7 -14.27 1.64 20.98
N GLN A 8 -14.05 0.40 21.42
CA GLN A 8 -13.01 0.10 22.40
C GLN A 8 -11.74 -0.31 21.64
N PHE A 9 -10.65 0.40 21.89
CA PHE A 9 -9.34 0.10 21.35
C PHE A 9 -8.46 -0.49 22.43
N ASP A 10 -7.83 -1.62 22.13
CA ASP A 10 -6.83 -2.24 22.99
C ASP A 10 -5.46 -1.59 22.76
N ASP A 11 -4.93 -0.93 23.77
CA ASP A 11 -3.62 -0.28 23.74
C ASP A 11 -2.47 -1.24 24.09
N ASN A 12 -2.79 -2.49 24.45
CA ASN A 12 -1.84 -3.49 24.92
C ASN A 12 -1.43 -4.54 23.87
N LEU A 13 -1.84 -4.37 22.61
CA LEU A 13 -1.44 -5.29 21.54
C LEU A 13 0.08 -5.26 21.34
N GLU A 14 0.75 -6.33 21.75
CA GLU A 14 2.21 -6.43 21.80
C GLU A 14 2.90 -6.15 20.46
N TYR A 15 2.33 -6.61 19.35
CA TYR A 15 2.90 -6.37 18.03
C TYR A 15 2.85 -4.90 17.63
N GLN A 16 1.78 -4.16 18.03
CA GLN A 16 1.66 -2.72 17.78
C GLN A 16 2.64 -1.93 18.66
N LYS A 17 2.71 -2.26 19.94
CA LYS A 17 3.71 -1.67 20.86
C LYS A 17 5.13 -1.87 20.35
N LYS A 18 5.43 -3.07 19.84
CA LYS A 18 6.74 -3.41 19.30
C LYS A 18 7.06 -2.58 18.06
N ALA A 19 6.07 -2.38 17.16
CA ALA A 19 6.22 -1.54 15.98
C ALA A 19 6.50 -0.07 16.36
N VAL A 20 5.69 0.52 17.26
CA VAL A 20 5.90 1.88 17.78
C VAL A 20 7.27 2.02 18.44
N LYS A 21 7.61 1.11 19.37
CA LYS A 21 8.88 1.11 20.09
C LYS A 21 10.08 1.03 19.13
N SER A 22 9.96 0.28 18.06
CA SER A 22 11.04 0.14 17.07
C SER A 22 11.39 1.45 16.38
N VAL A 23 10.43 2.33 16.16
CA VAL A 23 10.67 3.67 15.61
C VAL A 23 11.17 4.63 16.70
N VAL A 24 10.52 4.64 17.85
CA VAL A 24 10.85 5.57 18.95
C VAL A 24 12.29 5.35 19.45
N GLU A 25 12.73 4.11 19.56
CA GLU A 25 14.08 3.77 20.02
C GLU A 25 15.22 4.11 19.04
N LEU A 26 14.90 4.47 17.79
CA LEU A 26 15.91 5.04 16.88
C LEU A 26 16.56 6.29 17.50
N PHE A 27 15.80 7.03 18.26
CA PHE A 27 16.20 8.31 18.88
C PHE A 27 16.67 8.15 20.34
N ARG A 28 16.80 6.92 20.84
CA ARG A 28 17.15 6.64 22.22
C ARG A 28 18.50 7.27 22.60
N GLY A 29 18.50 8.02 23.73
CA GLY A 29 19.68 8.71 24.23
C GLY A 29 20.05 9.97 23.45
N LEU A 30 19.16 10.45 22.60
CA LEU A 30 19.20 11.80 22.04
C LEU A 30 18.48 12.77 22.98
N PRO A 31 18.86 14.05 23.00
CA PRO A 31 18.22 15.03 23.89
C PRO A 31 16.76 15.23 23.49
N LYS A 32 15.93 15.56 24.47
CA LYS A 32 14.59 16.06 24.19
C LYS A 32 14.70 17.48 23.66
N GLU A 33 13.96 17.78 22.60
CA GLU A 33 13.84 19.14 22.10
C GLU A 33 13.13 20.00 23.15
N VAL A 34 13.85 20.96 23.72
CA VAL A 34 13.31 21.93 24.66
C VAL A 34 13.22 23.28 23.96
N GLY A 35 12.03 23.65 23.53
CA GLY A 35 11.80 24.91 22.84
C GLY A 35 11.82 24.80 21.31
N SER A 36 11.47 25.86 20.65
CA SER A 36 11.50 26.02 19.19
C SER A 36 12.62 26.98 18.83
N ILE A 37 13.41 26.62 17.82
CA ILE A 37 14.30 27.54 17.15
C ILE A 37 13.44 28.31 16.14
N TYR A 38 13.30 29.60 16.36
CA TYR A 38 12.75 30.51 15.35
C TYR A 38 13.77 30.64 14.23
N ALA A 39 13.28 30.84 12.99
CA ALA A 39 14.16 31.12 11.87
C ALA A 39 15.10 32.27 12.22
N GLU A 40 16.40 32.12 11.96
CA GLU A 40 17.28 33.29 11.94
C GLU A 40 16.67 34.35 11.05
N LYS A 41 16.55 35.57 11.58
CA LYS A 41 15.86 36.72 10.96
C LYS A 41 16.28 36.88 9.50
N THR A 42 15.54 36.26 8.60
CA THR A 42 15.50 36.70 7.22
C THR A 42 14.79 38.06 7.25
N ILE A 43 15.35 39.08 6.62
CA ILE A 43 14.88 40.47 6.59
C ILE A 43 13.36 40.47 6.50
N LYS A 44 12.69 40.89 7.59
CA LYS A 44 11.23 40.94 7.68
C LYS A 44 10.75 42.00 6.72
N THR A 45 10.06 41.59 5.67
CA THR A 45 9.37 42.53 4.78
C THR A 45 8.02 42.98 5.33
N ARG A 46 7.48 42.32 6.39
CA ARG A 46 6.22 42.72 7.05
C ARG A 46 6.28 42.49 8.56
N ILE A 47 5.84 43.46 9.31
CA ILE A 47 5.90 43.56 10.80
C ILE A 47 4.93 42.57 11.50
N THR A 48 4.03 41.89 10.77
CA THR A 48 2.92 41.09 11.32
C THR A 48 3.06 39.57 11.13
N GLU A 49 4.15 39.08 10.53
CA GLU A 49 4.30 37.66 10.24
C GLU A 49 5.10 36.95 11.34
N LYS A 50 4.55 35.84 11.85
CA LYS A 50 5.28 34.91 12.74
C LYS A 50 6.30 34.11 11.94
N ASP A 51 7.47 33.92 12.52
CA ASP A 51 8.51 33.10 11.91
C ASP A 51 8.09 31.61 11.92
N PRO A 52 8.45 30.82 10.89
CA PRO A 52 8.19 29.40 10.85
C PRO A 52 8.86 28.67 12.03
N VAL A 53 8.15 27.71 12.61
CA VAL A 53 8.63 26.86 13.72
C VAL A 53 9.05 25.51 13.17
N ARG A 54 10.33 25.16 13.28
CA ARG A 54 10.86 23.91 12.74
C ARG A 54 11.12 22.85 13.80
N ASN A 55 11.09 21.57 13.40
CA ASN A 55 11.68 20.50 14.19
C ASN A 55 13.20 20.68 14.27
N ILE A 56 13.75 20.50 15.47
CA ILE A 56 15.20 20.55 15.67
C ILE A 56 15.81 19.21 15.31
N ASP A 57 16.92 19.25 14.59
CA ASP A 57 17.71 18.05 14.33
C ASP A 57 18.53 17.71 15.57
N ILE A 58 18.01 16.79 16.37
CA ILE A 58 18.65 16.31 17.59
C ILE A 58 19.68 15.20 17.31
N VAL A 59 19.79 14.75 16.07
CA VAL A 59 20.69 13.65 15.69
C VAL A 59 22.10 14.17 15.48
N LYS A 60 23.02 13.67 16.29
CA LYS A 60 24.45 13.98 16.18
C LYS A 60 25.27 12.70 16.10
N GLY A 61 26.26 12.69 15.20
CA GLY A 61 27.20 11.58 15.03
C GLY A 61 26.52 10.26 14.64
N ASN A 62 27.15 9.14 14.98
CA ASN A 62 26.70 7.80 14.60
C ASN A 62 25.61 7.19 15.52
N LYS A 63 25.00 7.99 16.37
CA LYS A 63 24.06 7.49 17.37
C LYS A 63 22.83 6.82 16.75
N LEU A 64 22.30 7.41 15.67
CA LEU A 64 21.16 6.87 14.94
C LEU A 64 21.47 5.49 14.36
N LEU A 65 22.64 5.33 13.71
CA LEU A 65 23.10 4.02 13.19
C LEU A 65 23.24 2.99 14.30
N GLN A 66 23.84 3.37 15.44
CA GLN A 66 23.98 2.47 16.59
C GLN A 66 22.62 2.01 17.12
N ASN A 67 21.65 2.92 17.21
CA ASN A 67 20.31 2.60 17.65
C ASN A 67 19.59 1.74 16.61
N LEU A 68 19.73 2.06 15.31
CA LEU A 68 19.17 1.24 14.21
C LEU A 68 19.66 -0.20 14.29
N LYS A 69 20.98 -0.42 14.44
CA LYS A 69 21.55 -1.77 14.60
C LYS A 69 20.93 -2.52 15.78
N LYS A 70 20.75 -1.87 16.93
CA LYS A 70 20.14 -2.48 18.11
C LYS A 70 18.67 -2.85 17.88
N VAL A 71 17.91 -1.96 17.23
CA VAL A 71 16.49 -2.19 16.90
C VAL A 71 16.36 -3.33 15.91
N GLN A 72 17.16 -3.33 14.85
CA GLN A 72 17.14 -4.38 13.82
C GLN A 72 17.53 -5.73 14.40
N LEU A 73 18.62 -5.81 15.18
CA LEU A 73 19.05 -7.05 15.83
C LEU A 73 17.93 -7.63 16.71
N ARG A 74 17.30 -6.79 17.55
CA ARG A 74 16.19 -7.23 18.40
C ARG A 74 14.99 -7.75 17.61
N ASN A 75 14.77 -7.23 16.43
CA ASN A 75 13.64 -7.61 15.56
C ASN A 75 14.01 -8.70 14.54
N GLY A 76 15.22 -9.28 14.63
CA GLY A 76 15.69 -10.30 13.68
C GLY A 76 15.92 -9.78 12.27
N LEU A 77 16.24 -8.49 12.12
CA LEU A 77 16.51 -7.81 10.87
C LEU A 77 18.00 -7.56 10.69
N PHE A 78 18.44 -7.48 9.44
CA PHE A 78 19.83 -7.20 9.10
C PHE A 78 20.05 -5.70 8.87
N THR A 79 21.23 -5.21 9.31
CA THR A 79 21.69 -3.86 8.99
C THR A 79 22.54 -3.90 7.73
N ASP A 80 22.12 -3.17 6.71
CA ASP A 80 22.93 -2.84 5.54
C ASP A 80 23.49 -1.43 5.71
N GLU A 81 24.75 -1.32 6.08
CA GLU A 81 25.40 -0.01 6.31
C GLU A 81 25.55 0.81 5.04
N ILE A 82 25.68 0.17 3.87
CA ILE A 82 25.76 0.86 2.58
C ILE A 82 24.41 1.48 2.26
N SER A 83 23.33 0.69 2.42
CA SER A 83 21.98 1.19 2.26
C SER A 83 21.66 2.31 3.26
N TYR A 84 22.12 2.18 4.52
CA TYR A 84 21.96 3.22 5.53
C TYR A 84 22.61 4.54 5.10
N ARG A 85 23.87 4.55 4.66
CA ARG A 85 24.57 5.78 4.22
C ARG A 85 23.86 6.50 3.08
N ASN A 86 23.18 5.76 2.22
CA ASN A 86 22.44 6.33 1.11
C ASN A 86 21.04 6.85 1.53
N HIS A 87 20.53 6.39 2.68
CA HIS A 87 19.15 6.63 3.15
C HIS A 87 19.10 6.86 4.67
N GLU A 88 20.03 7.63 5.23
CA GLU A 88 20.22 7.78 6.67
C GLU A 88 18.97 8.16 7.46
N ARG A 89 18.02 8.85 6.80
CA ARG A 89 16.81 9.38 7.44
C ARG A 89 15.52 8.73 6.95
N ASP A 90 15.66 7.62 6.27
CA ASP A 90 14.54 6.84 5.72
C ASP A 90 14.39 5.51 6.44
N PHE A 91 13.21 5.24 6.99
CA PHE A 91 12.94 4.01 7.73
C PHE A 91 11.65 3.33 7.26
N THR A 92 11.64 2.02 7.30
CA THR A 92 10.52 1.17 6.85
C THR A 92 9.94 0.38 8.02
N VAL A 93 8.61 0.44 8.14
CA VAL A 93 7.80 -0.38 9.03
C VAL A 93 6.87 -1.23 8.19
N GLU A 94 7.09 -2.54 8.18
CA GLU A 94 6.26 -3.49 7.46
C GLU A 94 5.21 -4.06 8.42
N MET A 95 3.95 -3.90 8.06
CA MET A 95 2.82 -4.44 8.82
C MET A 95 1.73 -4.90 7.87
N GLU A 96 1.24 -6.12 8.08
CA GLU A 96 0.18 -6.71 7.26
C GLU A 96 -1.10 -5.86 7.28
N THR A 97 -1.87 -5.94 6.19
CA THR A 97 -3.16 -5.25 6.07
C THR A 97 -4.13 -5.72 7.15
N GLY A 98 -4.86 -4.77 7.75
CA GLY A 98 -5.81 -5.07 8.83
C GLY A 98 -5.18 -5.18 10.23
N THR A 99 -3.86 -5.07 10.40
CA THR A 99 -3.19 -5.12 11.71
C THR A 99 -3.11 -3.77 12.44
N GLY A 100 -3.72 -2.71 11.89
CA GLY A 100 -3.80 -1.42 12.54
C GLY A 100 -2.64 -0.46 12.24
N LYS A 101 -2.10 -0.47 11.01
CA LYS A 101 -1.03 0.48 10.58
C LYS A 101 -1.33 1.93 10.97
N THR A 102 -2.56 2.40 10.70
CA THR A 102 -2.97 3.78 11.01
C THR A 102 -2.86 4.08 12.50
N TYR A 103 -3.32 3.18 13.35
CA TYR A 103 -3.16 3.30 14.81
C TYR A 103 -1.69 3.39 15.20
N VAL A 104 -0.86 2.53 14.63
CA VAL A 104 0.57 2.46 14.96
C VAL A 104 1.28 3.74 14.61
N TYR A 105 1.09 4.29 13.40
CA TYR A 105 1.79 5.52 13.05
C TYR A 105 1.23 6.75 13.79
N LEU A 106 -0.07 6.84 14.08
CA LEU A 106 -0.61 7.91 14.92
C LEU A 106 -0.06 7.84 16.34
N ARG A 107 0.02 6.64 16.92
CA ARG A 107 0.66 6.42 18.22
C ARG A 107 2.15 6.76 18.18
N THR A 108 2.85 6.41 17.10
CA THR A 108 4.27 6.76 16.93
C THR A 108 4.49 8.27 16.92
N ILE A 109 3.61 9.05 16.27
CA ILE A 109 3.65 10.52 16.30
C ILE A 109 3.57 11.03 17.75
N LEU A 110 2.61 10.53 18.52
CA LEU A 110 2.41 10.95 19.91
C LEU A 110 3.59 10.56 20.81
N GLU A 111 4.15 9.36 20.64
CA GLU A 111 5.33 8.93 21.38
C GLU A 111 6.58 9.76 21.01
N LEU A 112 6.80 10.04 19.71
CA LEU A 112 7.89 10.89 19.26
C LEU A 112 7.75 12.33 19.80
N HIS A 113 6.54 12.86 19.83
CA HIS A 113 6.27 14.15 20.44
C HIS A 113 6.55 14.15 21.95
N LYS A 114 6.04 13.15 22.66
CA LYS A 114 6.19 13.01 24.11
C LYS A 114 7.66 12.83 24.54
N GLU A 115 8.38 11.93 23.88
CA GLU A 115 9.73 11.54 24.28
C GLU A 115 10.80 12.53 23.80
N TYR A 116 10.64 13.08 22.59
CA TYR A 116 11.68 13.92 21.94
C TYR A 116 11.26 15.35 21.64
N GLY A 117 9.99 15.69 21.83
CA GLY A 117 9.51 17.05 21.63
C GLY A 117 9.26 17.45 20.16
N PHE A 118 9.34 16.51 19.20
CA PHE A 118 9.00 16.81 17.83
C PHE A 118 7.56 17.30 17.68
N LYS A 119 7.35 18.33 16.85
CA LYS A 119 6.07 19.03 16.77
C LYS A 119 5.42 18.99 15.40
N LYS A 120 6.20 18.90 14.33
CA LYS A 120 5.72 19.04 12.95
C LYS A 120 5.75 17.69 12.25
N PHE A 121 4.57 17.18 11.95
CA PHE A 121 4.37 15.89 11.31
C PHE A 121 3.51 16.01 10.06
N MET A 122 3.83 15.24 9.04
CA MET A 122 3.07 15.18 7.81
C MET A 122 2.74 13.73 7.48
N ILE A 123 1.47 13.44 7.23
CA ILE A 123 1.02 12.12 6.77
C ILE A 123 0.69 12.24 5.29
N VAL A 124 1.47 11.58 4.45
CA VAL A 124 1.32 11.58 3.00
C VAL A 124 0.67 10.27 2.56
N VAL A 125 -0.44 10.40 1.85
CA VAL A 125 -1.24 9.27 1.38
C VAL A 125 -1.38 9.28 -0.15
N PRO A 126 -1.50 8.10 -0.80
CA PRO A 126 -1.58 8.02 -2.26
C PRO A 126 -2.94 8.40 -2.86
N SER A 127 -4.02 8.39 -2.07
CA SER A 127 -5.37 8.62 -2.59
C SER A 127 -6.30 9.32 -1.62
N VAL A 128 -7.37 9.92 -2.15
CA VAL A 128 -8.43 10.57 -1.36
C VAL A 128 -9.15 9.56 -0.44
N ALA A 129 -9.34 8.33 -0.90
CA ALA A 129 -10.00 7.29 -0.09
C ALA A 129 -9.17 6.96 1.17
N ILE A 130 -7.85 6.80 1.03
CA ILE A 130 -6.95 6.54 2.17
C ILE A 130 -6.91 7.76 3.09
N ARG A 131 -6.88 8.99 2.52
CA ARG A 131 -6.93 10.23 3.32
C ARG A 131 -8.17 10.29 4.20
N LYS A 132 -9.37 10.01 3.64
CA LYS A 132 -10.61 9.95 4.41
C LYS A 132 -10.59 8.83 5.48
N GLY A 133 -9.92 7.72 5.19
CA GLY A 133 -9.68 6.65 6.17
C GLY A 133 -8.84 7.12 7.36
N VAL A 134 -7.77 7.88 7.09
CA VAL A 134 -6.93 8.48 8.16
C VAL A 134 -7.71 9.50 8.98
N GLU A 135 -8.47 10.40 8.32
CA GLU A 135 -9.34 11.37 8.97
C GLU A 135 -10.32 10.71 9.93
N LYS A 136 -11.03 9.70 9.45
CA LYS A 136 -11.96 8.91 10.26
C LYS A 136 -11.27 8.20 11.43
N SER A 137 -10.06 7.69 11.21
CA SER A 137 -9.26 7.06 12.28
C SER A 137 -8.86 8.05 13.36
N ILE A 138 -8.48 9.28 12.99
CA ILE A 138 -8.18 10.36 13.95
C ILE A 138 -9.38 10.66 14.82
N GLU A 139 -10.57 10.77 14.21
CA GLU A 139 -11.83 11.01 14.94
C GLU A 139 -12.19 9.84 15.88
N GLN A 140 -12.10 8.62 15.39
CA GLN A 140 -12.44 7.42 16.17
C GLN A 140 -11.47 7.19 17.34
N LEU A 141 -10.18 7.49 17.16
CA LEU A 141 -9.13 7.31 18.15
C LEU A 141 -9.01 8.50 19.12
N ARG A 142 -9.77 9.58 18.91
CA ARG A 142 -9.67 10.81 19.70
C ARG A 142 -9.73 10.58 21.21
N ASP A 143 -10.79 9.93 21.67
CA ASP A 143 -11.00 9.71 23.11
C ASP A 143 -10.00 8.69 23.68
N HIS A 144 -9.58 7.72 22.87
CA HIS A 144 -8.55 6.76 23.23
C HIS A 144 -7.19 7.43 23.47
N PHE A 145 -6.71 8.24 22.53
CA PHE A 145 -5.44 8.96 22.66
C PHE A 145 -5.49 10.09 23.69
N LYS A 146 -6.65 10.72 23.88
CA LYS A 146 -6.85 11.68 24.94
C LYS A 146 -6.64 11.04 26.33
N ARG A 147 -7.12 9.81 26.52
CA ARG A 147 -6.91 9.04 27.74
C ARG A 147 -5.44 8.64 27.95
N LEU A 148 -4.75 8.21 26.87
CA LEU A 148 -3.37 7.71 26.96
C LEU A 148 -2.31 8.81 27.06
N TYR A 149 -2.51 9.92 26.36
CA TYR A 149 -1.50 10.97 26.18
C TYR A 149 -1.93 12.34 26.69
N ASN A 150 -3.18 12.48 27.14
CA ASN A 150 -3.81 13.77 27.43
C ASN A 150 -3.81 14.73 26.21
N VAL A 151 -3.83 14.20 25.00
CA VAL A 151 -3.78 14.91 23.73
C VAL A 151 -5.05 14.62 22.92
N ASP A 152 -5.80 15.66 22.58
CA ASP A 152 -6.91 15.54 21.61
C ASP A 152 -6.34 15.68 20.19
N LEU A 153 -6.08 14.52 19.58
CA LEU A 153 -5.43 14.47 18.27
C LEU A 153 -6.17 15.24 17.18
N SER A 154 -7.51 15.32 17.27
CA SER A 154 -8.34 16.06 16.30
C SER A 154 -8.09 17.57 16.31
N LYS A 155 -7.65 18.13 17.44
CA LYS A 155 -7.31 19.56 17.55
C LYS A 155 -5.95 19.89 16.95
N TYR A 156 -5.05 18.92 16.91
CA TYR A 156 -3.67 19.09 16.43
C TYR A 156 -3.46 18.53 15.04
N SER A 157 -4.52 18.05 14.39
CA SER A 157 -4.47 17.53 13.03
C SER A 157 -5.41 18.25 12.10
N PHE A 158 -5.03 18.38 10.85
CA PHE A 158 -5.90 18.92 9.81
C PHE A 158 -5.66 18.22 8.48
N ILE A 159 -6.70 18.24 7.66
CA ILE A 159 -6.63 17.74 6.30
C ILE A 159 -6.28 18.93 5.39
N TYR A 160 -5.26 18.74 4.55
CA TYR A 160 -4.89 19.73 3.55
C TYR A 160 -6.04 19.99 2.58
N ASP A 161 -6.35 21.25 2.40
CA ASP A 161 -7.29 21.75 1.40
C ASP A 161 -6.66 22.93 0.65
N SER A 162 -6.56 22.79 -0.66
CA SER A 162 -6.02 23.83 -1.53
C SER A 162 -6.84 25.13 -1.57
N ASN A 163 -8.08 25.08 -1.08
CA ASN A 163 -8.94 26.26 -0.96
C ASN A 163 -8.82 26.95 0.42
N ASN A 164 -8.14 26.30 1.37
CA ASN A 164 -7.93 26.85 2.73
C ASN A 164 -6.47 26.72 3.15
N LEU A 165 -5.61 27.54 2.56
CA LEU A 165 -4.18 27.56 2.86
C LEU A 165 -3.86 28.14 4.25
N GLY A 166 -4.81 28.82 4.90
CA GLY A 166 -4.64 29.36 6.26
C GLY A 166 -4.27 28.27 7.29
N LYS A 167 -4.78 27.05 7.14
CA LYS A 167 -4.39 25.92 8.00
C LYS A 167 -2.93 25.52 7.81
N VAL A 168 -2.39 25.69 6.61
CA VAL A 168 -0.97 25.42 6.32
C VAL A 168 -0.09 26.50 6.94
N ASN A 169 -0.52 27.77 6.90
CA ASN A 169 0.15 28.84 7.63
C ASN A 169 0.22 28.56 9.13
N ASN A 170 -0.91 28.14 9.72
CA ASN A 170 -0.93 27.75 11.14
C ASN A 170 0.02 26.56 11.42
N PHE A 171 0.06 25.58 10.53
CA PHE A 171 1.00 24.46 10.63
C PHE A 171 2.45 24.93 10.69
N VAL A 172 2.81 25.92 9.91
CA VAL A 172 4.16 26.46 9.84
C VAL A 172 4.49 27.29 11.07
N GLU A 173 3.55 28.14 11.54
CA GLU A 173 3.79 29.16 12.56
C GLU A 173 3.55 28.70 14.00
N ASP A 174 2.66 27.72 14.20
CA ASP A 174 2.27 27.26 15.54
C ASP A 174 3.43 26.49 16.21
N ASN A 175 3.67 26.79 17.48
CA ASN A 175 4.68 26.10 18.27
C ASN A 175 4.17 24.82 18.94
N ASN A 176 2.92 24.47 18.74
CA ASN A 176 2.32 23.24 19.26
C ASN A 176 2.55 22.03 18.34
N LEU A 177 2.20 20.85 18.84
CA LEU A 177 2.04 19.67 18.01
C LEU A 177 1.12 20.01 16.82
N SER A 178 1.52 19.68 15.61
CA SER A 178 0.71 19.88 14.42
C SER A 178 0.94 18.77 13.40
N ILE A 179 -0.16 18.19 12.89
CA ILE A 179 -0.17 17.06 11.98
C ILE A 179 -0.95 17.44 10.72
N CYS A 180 -0.25 17.50 9.61
CA CYS A 180 -0.86 17.75 8.30
C CYS A 180 -1.09 16.44 7.57
N VAL A 181 -2.34 16.13 7.20
CA VAL A 181 -2.68 14.97 6.37
C VAL A 181 -2.96 15.42 4.95
N MET A 182 -2.20 14.93 3.99
CA MET A 182 -2.36 15.35 2.59
C MET A 182 -2.11 14.22 1.59
N ASN A 183 -2.75 14.36 0.44
CA ASN A 183 -2.48 13.49 -0.69
C ASN A 183 -1.17 13.92 -1.36
N ILE A 184 -0.43 12.96 -1.89
CA ILE A 184 0.78 13.24 -2.65
C ILE A 184 0.53 14.18 -3.85
N GLN A 185 -0.64 14.10 -4.48
CA GLN A 185 -1.02 14.94 -5.61
C GLN A 185 -1.17 16.43 -5.22
N ALA A 186 -1.21 16.74 -3.94
CA ALA A 186 -1.34 18.13 -3.47
C ALA A 186 -0.07 18.97 -3.69
N PHE A 187 1.09 18.30 -3.83
CA PHE A 187 2.39 18.98 -3.94
C PHE A 187 3.39 18.35 -4.90
N ASN A 188 3.02 17.28 -5.63
CA ASN A 188 3.93 16.57 -6.52
C ASN A 188 4.16 17.24 -7.89
N LYS A 189 3.49 18.36 -8.17
CA LYS A 189 3.64 19.15 -9.41
C LYS A 189 3.88 20.62 -9.07
N ASP A 190 4.70 21.30 -9.87
CA ASP A 190 4.98 22.72 -9.67
C ASP A 190 3.73 23.61 -9.86
N SER A 191 2.74 23.12 -10.63
CA SER A 191 1.44 23.80 -10.80
C SER A 191 0.53 23.74 -9.57
N ASN A 192 0.88 22.94 -8.53
CA ASN A 192 0.05 22.86 -7.32
C ASN A 192 0.05 24.19 -6.55
N LYS A 193 -1.12 24.58 -6.03
CA LYS A 193 -1.30 25.86 -5.32
C LYS A 193 -0.30 26.10 -4.19
N ILE A 194 0.04 25.04 -3.44
CA ILE A 194 0.99 25.11 -2.32
C ILE A 194 2.42 25.48 -2.75
N ARG A 195 2.76 25.28 -4.03
CA ARG A 195 4.08 25.57 -4.61
C ARG A 195 4.15 26.93 -5.31
N LYS A 196 2.99 27.53 -5.58
CA LYS A 196 2.95 28.82 -6.28
C LYS A 196 3.33 29.94 -5.32
N ASP A 197 4.24 30.80 -5.80
CA ASP A 197 4.47 32.09 -5.18
C ASP A 197 3.30 33.00 -5.53
N ASP A 198 2.63 33.54 -4.53
CA ASP A 198 1.66 34.58 -4.69
C ASP A 198 2.33 35.88 -4.24
N GLU A 199 2.20 36.97 -5.03
CA GLU A 199 2.78 38.26 -4.70
C GLU A 199 2.32 38.80 -3.33
N TYR A 200 1.18 38.31 -2.86
CA TYR A 200 0.57 38.67 -1.57
C TYR A 200 0.62 37.54 -0.53
N ALA A 201 0.96 36.31 -0.92
CA ALA A 201 1.04 35.15 -0.05
C ALA A 201 2.49 34.69 0.12
N LYS A 202 2.79 34.17 1.30
CA LYS A 202 4.04 33.52 1.66
C LYS A 202 4.36 32.41 0.66
N ASN A 203 5.64 32.16 0.43
CA ASN A 203 6.09 30.94 -0.22
C ASN A 203 5.89 29.74 0.74
N LEU A 204 4.65 29.24 0.79
CA LEU A 204 4.27 28.16 1.71
C LEU A 204 5.11 26.90 1.54
N TRP A 205 5.51 26.60 0.32
CA TRP A 205 6.35 25.44 0.04
C TRP A 205 7.73 25.58 0.69
N ARG A 206 8.34 26.74 0.56
CA ARG A 206 9.63 27.06 1.23
C ARG A 206 9.49 26.99 2.75
N ASP A 207 8.39 27.50 3.30
CA ASP A 207 8.18 27.52 4.74
C ASP A 207 7.93 26.12 5.29
N ILE A 208 7.21 25.26 4.57
CA ILE A 208 7.05 23.82 4.93
C ILE A 208 8.41 23.11 4.89
N LYS A 209 9.24 23.35 3.87
CA LYS A 209 10.61 22.80 3.83
C LYS A 209 11.43 23.26 5.04
N PHE A 210 11.36 24.55 5.36
CA PHE A 210 12.06 25.10 6.52
C PHE A 210 11.64 24.44 7.83
N VAL A 211 10.35 24.14 8.00
CA VAL A 211 9.80 23.43 9.18
C VAL A 211 10.42 22.06 9.37
N ARG A 212 10.94 21.40 8.32
CA ARG A 212 11.52 20.05 8.34
C ARG A 212 10.57 19.05 9.00
N PRO A 213 9.41 18.76 8.42
CA PRO A 213 8.44 17.85 9.03
C PRO A 213 8.99 16.43 9.09
N ILE A 214 8.55 15.64 10.07
CA ILE A 214 8.69 14.18 10.03
C ILE A 214 7.57 13.65 9.16
N VAL A 215 7.93 12.99 8.05
CA VAL A 215 6.97 12.52 7.04
C VAL A 215 6.65 11.06 7.25
N PHE A 216 5.37 10.75 7.39
CA PHE A 216 4.81 9.40 7.41
C PHE A 216 4.18 9.14 6.04
N ILE A 217 4.62 8.08 5.37
CA ILE A 217 4.06 7.69 4.07
C ILE A 217 3.28 6.40 4.25
N ASP A 218 1.98 6.47 4.01
CA ASP A 218 1.12 5.30 3.98
C ASP A 218 1.05 4.73 2.56
N GLU A 219 1.27 3.41 2.41
CA GLU A 219 1.30 2.68 1.15
C GLU A 219 2.33 3.25 0.12
N PRO A 220 3.62 3.38 0.48
CA PRO A 220 4.66 4.02 -0.33
C PRO A 220 4.83 3.37 -1.71
N GLN A 221 4.53 2.08 -1.88
CA GLN A 221 4.62 1.38 -3.18
C GLN A 221 3.71 1.99 -4.26
N LYS A 222 2.69 2.74 -3.86
CA LYS A 222 1.80 3.48 -4.79
C LYS A 222 2.36 4.84 -5.17
N ILE A 223 3.40 5.31 -4.49
CA ILE A 223 3.99 6.65 -4.61
C ILE A 223 5.36 6.61 -5.29
N GLU A 224 6.21 5.63 -4.95
CA GLU A 224 7.64 5.65 -5.25
C GLU A 224 8.04 5.38 -6.71
N GLY A 225 7.16 4.80 -7.52
CA GLY A 225 7.50 4.42 -8.90
C GLY A 225 8.26 3.09 -8.98
N THR A 226 9.21 2.98 -9.90
CA THR A 226 10.03 1.77 -10.11
C THR A 226 11.48 2.00 -9.65
N LYS A 227 12.24 0.91 -9.40
CA LYS A 227 13.68 0.99 -9.05
C LYS A 227 14.50 1.73 -10.10
N LYS A 228 14.13 1.64 -11.39
CA LYS A 228 14.86 2.27 -12.51
C LYS A 228 14.53 3.76 -12.69
N LYS A 229 13.33 4.21 -12.27
CA LYS A 229 12.87 5.58 -12.47
C LYS A 229 12.07 6.04 -11.24
N LYS A 230 12.65 6.97 -10.48
CA LYS A 230 11.93 7.65 -9.38
C LYS A 230 10.70 8.34 -9.93
N SER A 231 9.57 8.18 -9.24
CA SER A 231 8.35 8.92 -9.58
C SER A 231 8.52 10.42 -9.30
N GLN A 232 7.71 11.25 -9.94
CA GLN A 232 7.61 12.67 -9.61
C GLN A 232 7.21 12.88 -8.15
N SER A 233 6.36 12.00 -7.62
CA SER A 233 5.94 12.00 -6.22
C SER A 233 7.08 11.76 -5.24
N LEU A 234 7.97 10.80 -5.53
CA LEU A 234 9.14 10.56 -4.68
C LEU A 234 10.11 11.74 -4.71
N LYS A 235 10.34 12.33 -5.88
CA LYS A 235 11.15 13.55 -6.01
C LYS A 235 10.60 14.71 -5.18
N ALA A 236 9.28 14.90 -5.19
CA ALA A 236 8.63 15.94 -4.41
C ALA A 236 8.76 15.73 -2.88
N ILE A 237 8.76 14.46 -2.42
CA ILE A 237 9.03 14.14 -1.01
C ILE A 237 10.51 14.41 -0.67
N GLU A 238 11.44 14.04 -1.53
CA GLU A 238 12.86 14.33 -1.34
C GLU A 238 13.13 15.85 -1.32
N GLU A 239 12.48 16.59 -2.21
CA GLU A 239 12.56 18.06 -2.28
C GLU A 239 12.01 18.74 -1.03
N LEU A 240 11.05 18.14 -0.34
CA LEU A 240 10.52 18.64 0.93
C LEU A 240 11.58 18.64 2.05
N GLU A 241 12.70 17.93 1.88
CA GLU A 241 13.81 17.81 2.84
C GLU A 241 13.33 17.43 4.26
N PRO A 242 12.54 16.35 4.40
CA PRO A 242 11.99 15.97 5.70
C PRO A 242 13.10 15.70 6.71
N LEU A 243 12.81 15.91 8.00
CA LEU A 243 13.75 15.54 9.05
C LEU A 243 13.98 14.03 9.06
N PHE A 244 12.90 13.26 8.94
CA PHE A 244 12.88 11.81 8.76
C PHE A 244 11.70 11.40 7.90
N THR A 245 11.84 10.29 7.18
CA THR A 245 10.74 9.66 6.44
C THR A 245 10.47 8.26 7.00
N LEU A 246 9.24 8.01 7.38
CA LEU A 246 8.78 6.74 7.93
C LEU A 246 7.75 6.13 6.97
N ARG A 247 8.05 4.96 6.41
CA ARG A 247 7.22 4.29 5.41
C ARG A 247 6.47 3.12 6.02
N TYR A 248 5.15 3.11 5.91
CA TYR A 248 4.28 2.08 6.45
C TYR A 248 3.53 1.35 5.32
N SER A 249 3.73 0.05 5.20
CA SER A 249 3.02 -0.80 4.23
C SER A 249 3.05 -2.27 4.63
N ALA A 250 2.15 -3.05 4.04
CA ALA A 250 2.24 -4.52 4.05
C ALA A 250 3.17 -5.04 2.93
N THR A 251 3.34 -4.26 1.85
CA THR A 251 4.04 -4.68 0.64
C THR A 251 4.96 -3.56 0.13
N HIS A 252 6.17 -3.51 0.65
CA HIS A 252 7.15 -2.54 0.20
C HIS A 252 7.82 -2.96 -1.11
N LYS A 253 7.96 -2.03 -2.06
CA LYS A 253 8.80 -2.23 -3.26
C LYS A 253 10.28 -2.00 -2.96
N ASN A 254 10.55 -1.01 -2.12
CA ASN A 254 11.89 -0.66 -1.65
C ASN A 254 11.89 -0.68 -0.12
N LEU A 255 12.89 -1.32 0.46
CA LEU A 255 13.11 -1.30 1.90
C LEU A 255 14.23 -0.30 2.21
N TYR A 256 13.94 0.64 3.10
CA TYR A 256 14.88 1.62 3.60
C TYR A 256 15.04 1.40 5.10
N ASN A 257 16.20 0.94 5.55
CA ASN A 257 16.49 0.77 6.98
C ASN A 257 15.31 0.16 7.76
N GLN A 258 14.86 -1.02 7.36
CA GLN A 258 13.69 -1.66 7.95
C GLN A 258 13.85 -1.83 9.46
N VAL A 259 12.93 -1.29 10.26
CA VAL A 259 13.00 -1.31 11.72
C VAL A 259 12.03 -2.30 12.35
N TYR A 260 10.96 -2.65 11.64
CA TYR A 260 9.96 -3.59 12.10
C TYR A 260 9.35 -4.36 10.95
N LYS A 261 9.05 -5.65 11.18
CA LYS A 261 8.41 -6.53 10.21
C LYS A 261 7.33 -7.35 10.91
N LEU A 262 6.13 -7.30 10.35
CA LEU A 262 4.99 -8.18 10.62
C LEU A 262 4.38 -8.55 9.27
N ASP A 263 4.96 -9.56 8.62
CA ASP A 263 4.47 -10.03 7.32
C ASP A 263 3.19 -10.86 7.44
N SER A 264 2.63 -11.25 6.30
CA SER A 264 1.38 -12.01 6.24
C SER A 264 1.47 -13.37 6.96
N TYR A 265 2.63 -14.00 6.92
CA TYR A 265 2.85 -15.30 7.58
C TYR A 265 2.85 -15.18 9.10
N GLU A 266 3.58 -14.18 9.65
CA GLU A 266 3.58 -13.91 11.08
C GLU A 266 2.22 -13.42 11.58
N ALA A 267 1.56 -12.55 10.82
CA ALA A 267 0.21 -12.08 11.13
C ALA A 267 -0.80 -13.24 11.18
N TYR A 268 -0.69 -14.18 10.24
CA TYR A 268 -1.50 -15.38 10.23
C TYR A 268 -1.22 -16.28 11.45
N LYS A 269 0.04 -16.54 11.76
CA LYS A 269 0.43 -17.35 12.94
C LYS A 269 -0.10 -16.76 14.24
N LYS A 270 -0.12 -15.44 14.35
CA LYS A 270 -0.61 -14.71 15.54
C LYS A 270 -2.14 -14.53 15.54
N ASN A 271 -2.85 -15.10 14.56
CA ASN A 271 -4.31 -14.95 14.38
C ASN A 271 -4.78 -13.49 14.28
N LEU A 272 -3.96 -12.60 13.74
CA LEU A 272 -4.26 -11.16 13.58
C LEU A 272 -5.06 -10.86 12.31
N VAL A 273 -5.05 -11.78 11.34
CA VAL A 273 -5.73 -11.64 10.05
C VAL A 273 -6.67 -12.80 9.82
N LYS A 274 -7.68 -12.58 8.97
CA LYS A 274 -8.66 -13.61 8.61
C LYS A 274 -7.96 -14.75 7.86
N LYS A 275 -8.32 -15.98 8.22
CA LYS A 275 -7.90 -17.17 7.49
C LYS A 275 -8.58 -17.20 6.12
N ILE A 276 -7.79 -17.39 5.07
CA ILE A 276 -8.31 -17.66 3.74
C ILE A 276 -8.48 -19.17 3.64
N ARG A 277 -9.73 -19.63 3.53
CA ARG A 277 -10.03 -21.01 3.19
C ARG A 277 -10.28 -21.10 1.69
N VAL A 278 -9.41 -21.76 0.97
CA VAL A 278 -9.64 -22.09 -0.43
C VAL A 278 -10.37 -23.44 -0.46
N LYS A 279 -11.64 -23.43 -0.86
CA LYS A 279 -12.38 -24.65 -1.21
C LYS A 279 -12.29 -24.82 -2.72
N THR A 280 -11.61 -25.86 -3.15
CA THR A 280 -11.58 -26.25 -4.55
C THR A 280 -12.75 -27.17 -4.83
N ILE A 281 -13.62 -26.78 -5.73
CA ILE A 281 -14.69 -27.65 -6.24
C ILE A 281 -14.12 -28.37 -7.45
N ASN A 282 -13.77 -29.63 -7.27
CA ASN A 282 -13.43 -30.50 -8.38
C ASN A 282 -14.74 -31.10 -8.89
N SER A 283 -15.30 -30.56 -9.97
CA SER A 283 -16.35 -31.28 -10.70
C SER A 283 -15.69 -32.47 -11.38
N VAL A 284 -16.10 -33.67 -11.02
CA VAL A 284 -15.71 -34.87 -11.76
C VAL A 284 -16.44 -34.84 -13.10
N ILE A 285 -15.74 -34.34 -14.12
CA ILE A 285 -16.25 -34.41 -15.49
C ILE A 285 -16.05 -35.84 -15.96
N SER A 286 -17.13 -36.53 -16.34
CA SER A 286 -17.02 -37.86 -16.94
C SER A 286 -16.06 -37.81 -18.13
N LYS A 287 -15.15 -38.76 -18.18
CA LYS A 287 -14.20 -38.89 -19.30
C LYS A 287 -14.88 -39.16 -20.63
N ASP A 288 -16.14 -39.61 -20.59
CA ASP A 288 -16.97 -39.88 -21.76
C ASP A 288 -17.64 -38.62 -22.31
N PHE A 289 -17.59 -37.52 -21.55
CA PHE A 289 -18.14 -36.21 -21.99
C PHE A 289 -17.14 -35.49 -22.89
N PRO A 290 -17.53 -34.95 -24.02
CA PRO A 290 -16.65 -34.22 -24.94
C PRO A 290 -16.30 -32.84 -24.41
N TYR A 291 -15.59 -32.80 -23.28
CA TYR A 291 -15.24 -31.55 -22.62
C TYR A 291 -14.23 -30.74 -23.45
N ILE A 292 -14.56 -29.50 -23.72
CA ILE A 292 -13.70 -28.53 -24.39
C ILE A 292 -13.79 -27.21 -23.65
N ARG A 293 -12.64 -26.60 -23.37
CA ARG A 293 -12.55 -25.27 -22.80
C ARG A 293 -11.63 -24.40 -23.64
N TYR A 294 -12.09 -23.22 -24.02
CA TYR A 294 -11.27 -22.21 -24.68
C TYR A 294 -10.51 -21.40 -23.62
N THR A 295 -9.19 -21.56 -23.54
CA THR A 295 -8.40 -21.04 -22.42
C THR A 295 -7.62 -19.78 -22.75
N TYR A 296 -7.11 -19.65 -23.97
CA TYR A 296 -6.19 -18.57 -24.32
C TYR A 296 -6.13 -18.33 -25.85
N PHE A 297 -5.87 -17.07 -26.20
CA PHE A 297 -5.57 -16.69 -27.58
C PHE A 297 -4.08 -16.35 -27.70
N THR A 298 -3.36 -17.06 -28.53
CA THR A 298 -1.90 -16.92 -28.65
C THR A 298 -1.53 -15.68 -29.45
N LYS A 299 -0.28 -15.19 -29.28
CA LYS A 299 0.26 -14.08 -30.08
C LYS A 299 0.31 -14.37 -31.58
N ASP A 300 0.40 -15.64 -31.97
CA ASP A 300 0.41 -16.12 -33.34
C ASP A 300 -1.00 -16.34 -33.90
N CYS A 301 -2.00 -15.71 -33.30
CA CYS A 301 -3.41 -15.77 -33.70
C CYS A 301 -4.00 -17.18 -33.69
N LYS A 302 -3.59 -18.07 -32.78
CA LYS A 302 -4.16 -19.42 -32.61
C LYS A 302 -4.96 -19.49 -31.31
N ALA A 303 -6.07 -20.24 -31.36
CA ALA A 303 -6.83 -20.54 -30.14
C ALA A 303 -6.15 -21.68 -29.36
N ARG A 304 -6.11 -21.57 -28.04
CA ARG A 304 -5.67 -22.65 -27.17
C ARG A 304 -6.84 -23.23 -26.42
N ILE A 305 -7.02 -24.54 -26.56
CA ILE A 305 -8.09 -25.28 -25.88
C ILE A 305 -7.55 -26.30 -24.91
N GLU A 306 -8.35 -26.63 -23.90
CA GLU A 306 -8.16 -27.79 -23.01
C GLU A 306 -9.24 -28.82 -23.31
N MET A 307 -8.83 -30.07 -23.48
CA MET A 307 -9.71 -31.19 -23.74
C MET A 307 -9.11 -32.49 -23.21
N PHE A 308 -9.92 -33.55 -23.15
CA PHE A 308 -9.38 -34.89 -22.88
C PHE A 308 -8.59 -35.38 -24.08
N SER A 309 -7.48 -36.05 -23.80
CA SER A 309 -6.65 -36.73 -24.80
C SER A 309 -6.04 -37.97 -24.21
N GLN A 310 -5.83 -38.94 -25.08
CA GLN A 310 -5.20 -40.24 -24.78
C GLN A 310 -4.06 -40.47 -25.76
N VAL A 311 -2.88 -40.76 -25.25
CA VAL A 311 -1.78 -41.30 -26.05
C VAL A 311 -1.87 -42.83 -25.94
N GLN A 312 -1.52 -43.52 -27.02
CA GLN A 312 -1.61 -44.98 -27.09
C GLN A 312 -0.91 -45.64 -25.87
N GLY A 313 -1.68 -46.39 -25.07
CA GLY A 313 -1.19 -47.01 -23.85
C GLY A 313 -1.25 -46.21 -22.56
N GLU A 314 -1.69 -44.94 -22.62
CA GLU A 314 -1.83 -44.07 -21.44
C GLU A 314 -3.29 -43.87 -21.00
N SER A 315 -3.47 -43.45 -19.75
CA SER A 315 -4.79 -43.06 -19.25
C SER A 315 -5.26 -41.72 -19.85
N ILE A 316 -6.58 -41.57 -20.08
CA ILE A 316 -7.19 -40.31 -20.53
C ILE A 316 -6.87 -39.17 -19.52
N ARG A 317 -6.30 -38.07 -20.00
CA ARG A 317 -5.92 -36.89 -19.22
C ARG A 317 -6.30 -35.62 -19.92
N PHE A 318 -6.45 -34.50 -19.18
CA PHE A 318 -6.55 -33.16 -19.75
C PHE A 318 -5.22 -32.76 -20.39
N LYS A 319 -5.30 -32.27 -21.63
CA LYS A 319 -4.17 -31.68 -22.34
C LYS A 319 -4.61 -30.36 -23.00
N SER A 320 -3.67 -29.45 -23.15
CA SER A 320 -3.87 -28.17 -23.87
C SER A 320 -3.27 -28.27 -25.25
N PHE A 321 -4.02 -27.78 -26.24
CA PHE A 321 -3.63 -27.78 -27.65
C PHE A 321 -3.82 -26.39 -28.25
N ASN A 322 -2.91 -25.98 -29.13
CA ASN A 322 -3.11 -24.84 -29.99
C ASN A 322 -3.82 -25.34 -31.27
N VAL A 323 -4.92 -24.74 -31.62
CA VAL A 323 -5.79 -25.21 -32.69
C VAL A 323 -6.00 -24.13 -33.76
N GLU A 324 -6.22 -24.59 -35.00
CA GLU A 324 -6.52 -23.81 -36.17
C GLU A 324 -7.83 -24.29 -36.78
N ASN A 325 -8.35 -23.53 -37.77
CA ASN A 325 -9.55 -23.95 -38.51
C ASN A 325 -9.37 -25.32 -39.16
N GLY A 326 -10.40 -26.11 -39.15
CA GLY A 326 -10.44 -27.45 -39.74
C GLY A 326 -9.80 -28.56 -38.93
N VAL A 327 -9.22 -28.24 -37.72
CA VAL A 327 -8.61 -29.28 -36.90
C VAL A 327 -9.67 -30.22 -36.33
N SER A 328 -9.50 -31.51 -36.57
CA SER A 328 -10.33 -32.57 -36.00
C SER A 328 -10.02 -32.79 -34.53
N LEU A 329 -11.02 -32.62 -33.66
CA LEU A 329 -10.86 -32.89 -32.22
C LEU A 329 -10.75 -34.38 -31.91
N TYR A 330 -11.30 -35.22 -32.78
CA TYR A 330 -11.12 -36.66 -32.69
C TYR A 330 -9.65 -37.06 -32.81
N GLU A 331 -8.98 -36.57 -33.87
CA GLU A 331 -7.56 -36.85 -34.10
C GLU A 331 -6.70 -36.26 -32.97
N LEU A 332 -7.00 -34.98 -32.59
CA LEU A 332 -6.26 -34.28 -31.54
C LEU A 332 -6.38 -34.97 -30.16
N SER A 333 -7.52 -35.60 -29.91
CA SER A 333 -7.74 -36.36 -28.68
C SER A 333 -7.01 -37.71 -28.62
N GLY A 334 -6.46 -38.19 -29.74
CA GLY A 334 -5.90 -39.52 -29.88
C GLY A 334 -6.99 -40.57 -30.15
N GLY A 335 -8.07 -40.20 -30.84
CA GLY A 335 -9.14 -41.11 -31.27
C GLY A 335 -10.22 -41.37 -30.21
N LEU A 336 -10.42 -40.47 -29.26
CA LEU A 336 -11.47 -40.62 -28.24
C LEU A 336 -12.87 -40.49 -28.86
N PRO A 337 -13.76 -41.50 -28.71
CA PRO A 337 -15.06 -41.54 -29.39
C PRO A 337 -15.96 -40.35 -29.15
N GLN A 338 -15.89 -39.74 -27.97
CA GLN A 338 -16.70 -38.58 -27.59
C GLN A 338 -16.41 -37.32 -28.43
N TYR A 339 -15.28 -37.23 -29.13
CA TYR A 339 -14.93 -36.13 -30.02
C TYR A 339 -15.11 -36.46 -31.52
N LYS A 340 -15.73 -37.62 -31.82
CA LYS A 340 -16.00 -38.00 -33.20
C LYS A 340 -16.86 -36.94 -33.86
N ASP A 341 -16.52 -36.58 -35.11
CA ASP A 341 -17.20 -35.58 -35.94
C ASP A 341 -17.25 -34.17 -35.36
N MET A 342 -16.28 -33.83 -34.49
CA MET A 342 -16.10 -32.48 -33.94
C MET A 342 -14.87 -31.81 -34.56
N PHE A 343 -15.06 -30.58 -35.04
CA PHE A 343 -14.02 -29.81 -35.74
C PHE A 343 -14.01 -28.37 -35.27
N ILE A 344 -12.86 -27.72 -35.35
CA ILE A 344 -12.77 -26.26 -35.18
C ILE A 344 -13.30 -25.64 -36.46
N ALA A 345 -14.49 -25.04 -36.41
CA ALA A 345 -15.14 -24.42 -37.55
C ALA A 345 -14.57 -23.04 -37.85
N GLU A 346 -14.36 -22.24 -36.83
CA GLU A 346 -13.82 -20.90 -36.96
C GLU A 346 -13.05 -20.54 -35.71
N GLN A 347 -11.78 -20.12 -35.88
CA GLN A 347 -10.99 -19.57 -34.80
C GLN A 347 -11.20 -18.05 -34.68
N PRO A 348 -11.07 -17.48 -33.49
CA PRO A 348 -11.32 -16.07 -33.29
C PRO A 348 -10.30 -15.18 -34.02
N HIS A 349 -10.77 -14.19 -34.74
CA HIS A 349 -9.92 -13.16 -35.36
C HIS A 349 -9.46 -12.08 -34.33
N LYS A 350 -10.07 -11.97 -33.19
CA LYS A 350 -9.75 -11.03 -32.09
C LYS A 350 -10.34 -11.53 -30.76
N GLU A 351 -9.77 -12.56 -30.17
CA GLU A 351 -10.08 -13.02 -28.78
C GLU A 351 -11.55 -13.30 -28.43
N LYS A 352 -12.53 -13.23 -29.39
CA LYS A 352 -13.94 -13.18 -29.02
C LYS A 352 -14.57 -14.55 -28.77
N SER A 353 -14.57 -15.43 -29.76
CA SER A 353 -15.19 -16.74 -29.60
C SER A 353 -14.55 -17.78 -30.51
N LEU A 354 -14.56 -19.04 -30.07
CA LEU A 354 -14.12 -20.21 -30.79
C LEU A 354 -15.36 -21.00 -31.21
N LYS A 355 -15.56 -21.18 -32.52
CA LYS A 355 -16.68 -21.95 -33.04
C LYS A 355 -16.28 -23.40 -33.30
N ILE A 356 -17.08 -24.32 -32.80
CA ILE A 356 -16.89 -25.77 -32.93
C ILE A 356 -18.08 -26.33 -33.65
N ALA A 357 -17.81 -27.02 -34.77
CA ALA A 357 -18.82 -27.71 -35.57
C ALA A 357 -18.98 -29.14 -35.06
N THR A 358 -20.22 -29.62 -35.06
CA THR A 358 -20.57 -31.03 -34.76
C THR A 358 -21.72 -31.49 -35.64
N ASN A 359 -21.90 -32.81 -35.77
CA ASN A 359 -23.05 -33.35 -36.50
C ASN A 359 -24.42 -33.02 -35.89
N TYR A 360 -24.46 -32.47 -34.67
CA TYR A 360 -25.67 -32.11 -33.94
C TYR A 360 -25.93 -30.61 -33.88
N GLY A 361 -25.10 -29.82 -34.55
CA GLY A 361 -25.12 -28.35 -34.55
C GLY A 361 -23.83 -27.75 -34.03
N ASP A 362 -23.60 -26.50 -34.43
CA ASP A 362 -22.41 -25.75 -34.03
C ASP A 362 -22.65 -25.08 -32.66
N PHE A 363 -21.57 -24.88 -31.88
CA PHE A 363 -21.60 -24.06 -30.70
C PHE A 363 -20.37 -23.18 -30.60
N GLU A 364 -20.47 -22.10 -29.84
CA GLU A 364 -19.40 -21.15 -29.64
C GLU A 364 -18.97 -21.13 -28.16
N LEU A 365 -17.68 -20.94 -27.92
CA LEU A 365 -17.08 -20.78 -26.61
C LEU A 365 -16.40 -19.41 -26.55
N ALA A 366 -16.77 -18.56 -25.59
CA ALA A 366 -16.03 -17.36 -25.28
C ALA A 366 -14.73 -17.69 -24.56
N LEU A 367 -13.79 -16.76 -24.57
CA LEU A 367 -12.51 -16.93 -23.84
C LEU A 367 -12.76 -17.22 -22.36
N GLY A 368 -12.21 -18.33 -21.87
CA GLY A 368 -12.41 -18.85 -20.53
C GLY A 368 -13.60 -19.79 -20.35
N GLU A 369 -14.50 -19.89 -21.33
CA GLU A 369 -15.68 -20.77 -21.28
C GLU A 369 -15.37 -22.21 -21.66
N SER A 370 -16.24 -23.11 -21.19
CA SER A 370 -16.29 -24.53 -21.57
C SER A 370 -17.70 -24.92 -22.01
N ASN A 371 -17.80 -25.98 -22.83
CA ASN A 371 -19.08 -26.52 -23.28
C ASN A 371 -19.90 -27.20 -22.14
N LYS A 372 -19.31 -27.40 -20.98
CA LYS A 372 -20.01 -27.81 -19.76
C LYS A 372 -20.13 -26.63 -18.82
N LYS A 373 -21.34 -26.04 -18.72
CA LYS A 373 -21.66 -25.05 -17.70
C LYS A 373 -21.85 -25.79 -16.37
N LEU A 374 -21.14 -25.33 -15.31
CA LEU A 374 -21.42 -25.79 -13.94
C LEU A 374 -22.86 -25.36 -13.58
N GLU A 375 -23.72 -26.31 -13.28
CA GLU A 375 -25.06 -25.98 -12.80
C GLU A 375 -24.96 -25.30 -11.44
N ASN A 376 -25.82 -24.28 -11.18
CA ASN A 376 -25.87 -23.57 -9.90
C ASN A 376 -26.06 -24.47 -8.68
N LYS A 377 -26.57 -25.69 -8.87
CA LYS A 377 -26.70 -26.72 -7.82
C LYS A 377 -25.35 -27.20 -7.27
N ASP A 378 -24.29 -27.15 -8.08
CA ASP A 378 -22.93 -27.58 -7.68
C ASP A 378 -22.24 -26.48 -6.84
N ILE A 379 -22.73 -25.25 -6.91
CA ILE A 379 -22.14 -24.05 -6.23
C ILE A 379 -22.80 -23.79 -4.87
N ILE A 380 -24.04 -24.21 -4.65
CA ILE A 380 -24.87 -23.83 -3.48
C ILE A 380 -24.64 -24.72 -2.25
N ARG A 381 -23.89 -25.80 -2.33
CA ARG A 381 -23.61 -26.72 -1.21
C ARG A 381 -22.25 -26.51 -0.54
N ILE A 382 -21.84 -25.25 -0.36
CA ILE A 382 -20.60 -24.94 0.37
C ILE A 382 -20.95 -24.15 1.64
#